data_98d92165f2a5dae7788ce11dd78d9cc1
#
_entry.id   98d92165f2a5dae7788ce11dd78d9cc1
#
_cell.length_a   1.000
_cell.length_b   1.000
_cell.length_c   1.000
_cell.angle_alpha   90.00
_cell.angle_beta   90.00
_cell.angle_gamma   90.00
#
_symmetry.space_group_name_H-M   'P 1'
#
loop_
_entity.id
_entity.type
_entity.pdbx_description
1 polymer ?
#
loop_
_entity_poly.entity_id
_entity_poly.type
_entity_poly.pdbx_seq_one_letter_code
_entity_poly.pdbx_strand_id
1 'polypeptide(L)'
;MSSSVLLKVYITPFADKGVGEAEKWSCDTAKEALNVVNAIWSKANIAFVINDCAIDKPLDIAKSARNDDRRLLDVLSLRHTPDNLVHIYLVNPIENLSAGGSSYVDSDPEPASFIQWYGNVDANGRAWAHELGHLMSLNHVEIDYANERQAALRSNLMT
;
A
#
# COMPACT_ATOMS: atom_id res chain seq x y z
N MET A 1 14.64 12.65 -17.66
CA MET A 1 13.26 13.03 -17.26
C MET A 1 12.77 12.00 -16.27
N SER A 2 12.24 12.40 -15.11
CA SER A 2 11.59 11.46 -14.19
C SER A 2 10.15 11.22 -14.64
N SER A 3 9.71 9.97 -14.59
CA SER A 3 8.31 9.62 -14.82
C SER A 3 7.52 9.82 -13.54
N SER A 4 6.37 10.48 -13.63
CA SER A 4 5.47 10.66 -12.48
C SER A 4 4.26 9.75 -12.60
N VAL A 5 3.94 9.04 -11.51
CA VAL A 5 2.75 8.19 -11.38
C VAL A 5 1.78 8.88 -10.43
N LEU A 6 0.56 9.10 -10.88
CA LEU A 6 -0.47 9.75 -10.08
C LEU A 6 -1.23 8.72 -9.26
N LEU A 7 -1.34 8.98 -7.96
CA LEU A 7 -2.04 8.16 -7.00
C LEU A 7 -3.31 8.84 -6.50
N LYS A 8 -4.35 8.06 -6.32
CA LYS A 8 -5.54 8.46 -5.58
C LYS A 8 -5.59 7.67 -4.29
N VAL A 9 -5.58 8.36 -3.19
CA VAL A 9 -5.43 7.78 -1.85
C VAL A 9 -6.75 7.87 -1.11
N TYR A 10 -7.19 6.74 -0.57
CA TYR A 10 -8.38 6.64 0.26
C TYR A 10 -8.00 6.14 1.64
N ILE A 11 -8.31 6.92 2.66
CA ILE A 11 -8.18 6.51 4.06
C ILE A 11 -9.48 5.83 4.44
N THR A 12 -9.46 4.52 4.57
CA THR A 12 -10.65 3.70 4.78
C THR A 12 -10.59 3.01 6.14
N PRO A 13 -11.18 3.61 7.20
CA PRO A 13 -11.24 2.99 8.50
C PRO A 13 -12.23 1.80 8.51
N PHE A 14 -11.97 0.81 9.37
CA PHE A 14 -12.95 -0.24 9.64
C PHE A 14 -14.03 0.26 10.59
N ALA A 15 -15.29 -0.11 10.34
CA ALA A 15 -16.43 0.39 11.09
C ALA A 15 -16.44 -0.01 12.58
N ASP A 16 -15.82 -1.15 12.95
CA ASP A 16 -15.69 -1.63 14.32
C ASP A 16 -14.49 -1.03 15.07
N LYS A 17 -13.63 -0.28 14.39
CA LYS A 17 -12.55 0.49 15.00
C LYS A 17 -13.10 1.88 15.37
N GLY A 18 -12.99 2.24 16.64
CA GLY A 18 -13.37 3.57 17.09
C GLY A 18 -12.56 4.67 16.38
N VAL A 19 -13.11 5.88 16.36
CA VAL A 19 -12.50 7.05 15.72
C VAL A 19 -11.05 7.27 16.20
N GLY A 20 -10.73 6.95 17.45
CA GLY A 20 -9.39 7.06 18.02
C GLY A 20 -8.36 6.06 17.51
N GLU A 21 -8.77 4.93 16.93
CA GLU A 21 -7.84 3.95 16.36
C GLU A 21 -7.60 4.15 14.85
N ALA A 22 -8.50 4.89 14.20
CA ALA A 22 -8.31 5.31 12.81
C ALA A 22 -7.25 6.41 12.66
N GLU A 23 -6.82 7.01 13.76
CA GLU A 23 -5.98 8.21 13.77
C GLU A 23 -4.57 8.02 13.24
N LYS A 24 -4.16 6.79 12.96
CA LYS A 24 -2.79 6.54 12.47
C LYS A 24 -2.61 6.95 11.02
N TRP A 25 -3.60 6.71 10.17
CA TRP A 25 -3.62 7.24 8.81
C TRP A 25 -4.38 8.56 8.75
N SER A 26 -3.76 9.55 8.14
CA SER A 26 -4.34 10.83 7.72
C SER A 26 -3.74 11.19 6.36
N CYS A 27 -4.28 12.19 5.70
CA CYS A 27 -3.67 12.68 4.45
C CYS A 27 -2.27 13.24 4.69
N ASP A 28 -1.97 13.76 5.87
CA ASP A 28 -0.64 14.25 6.21
C ASP A 28 0.33 13.09 6.44
N THR A 29 -0.04 12.07 7.21
CA THR A 29 0.82 10.89 7.38
C THR A 29 0.99 10.10 6.08
N ALA A 30 0.00 10.11 5.19
CA ALA A 30 0.12 9.55 3.85
C ALA A 30 1.19 10.29 3.01
N LYS A 31 1.21 11.60 3.06
CA LYS A 31 2.24 12.42 2.38
C LYS A 31 3.63 12.17 2.96
N GLU A 32 3.75 12.05 4.29
CA GLU A 32 5.03 11.72 4.94
C GLU A 32 5.52 10.32 4.51
N ALA A 33 4.65 9.31 4.49
CA ALA A 33 4.99 7.98 4.01
C ALA A 33 5.37 7.99 2.52
N LEU A 34 4.71 8.81 1.70
CA LEU A 34 5.05 8.97 0.29
C LEU A 34 6.45 9.56 0.08
N ASN A 35 6.95 10.39 0.98
CA ASN A 35 8.33 10.86 0.92
C ASN A 35 9.33 9.69 1.04
N VAL A 36 9.04 8.70 1.88
CA VAL A 36 9.85 7.48 1.99
C VAL A 36 9.76 6.66 0.69
N VAL A 37 8.56 6.50 0.14
CA VAL A 37 8.34 5.84 -1.15
C VAL A 37 9.21 6.49 -2.23
N ASN A 38 9.13 7.81 -2.36
CA ASN A 38 9.86 8.55 -3.39
C ASN A 38 11.37 8.51 -3.18
N ALA A 39 11.86 8.50 -1.95
CA ALA A 39 13.29 8.31 -1.66
C ALA A 39 13.80 6.95 -2.17
N ILE A 40 12.99 5.90 -2.08
CA ILE A 40 13.31 4.57 -2.58
C ILE A 40 13.30 4.56 -4.12
N TRP A 41 12.21 5.03 -4.73
CA TRP A 41 11.99 4.94 -6.17
C TRP A 41 12.73 5.98 -7.01
N SER A 42 13.26 7.04 -6.38
CA SER A 42 14.11 8.05 -7.06
C SER A 42 15.32 7.43 -7.77
N LYS A 43 15.84 6.33 -7.25
CA LYS A 43 16.95 5.57 -7.87
C LYS A 43 16.58 4.98 -9.24
N ALA A 44 15.31 4.76 -9.48
CA ALA A 44 14.76 4.31 -10.77
C ALA A 44 14.22 5.46 -11.61
N ASN A 45 14.41 6.71 -11.21
CA ASN A 45 13.83 7.90 -11.85
C ASN A 45 12.29 7.88 -11.90
N ILE A 46 11.66 7.25 -10.94
CA ILE A 46 10.21 7.21 -10.78
C ILE A 46 9.83 8.07 -9.56
N ALA A 47 8.80 8.88 -9.72
CA ALA A 47 8.19 9.64 -8.64
C ALA A 47 6.70 9.36 -8.56
N PHE A 48 6.18 9.23 -7.35
CA PHE A 48 4.76 9.08 -7.09
C PHE A 48 4.20 10.37 -6.52
N VAL A 49 3.02 10.77 -6.97
CA VAL A 49 2.37 12.01 -6.57
C VAL A 49 0.95 11.69 -6.13
N ILE A 50 0.57 12.09 -4.93
CA ILE A 50 -0.83 12.04 -4.50
C ILE A 50 -1.59 13.13 -5.26
N ASN A 51 -2.43 12.70 -6.20
CA ASN A 51 -3.31 13.60 -6.94
C ASN A 51 -4.53 14.00 -6.10
N ASP A 52 -5.04 13.07 -5.29
CA ASP A 52 -6.14 13.30 -4.37
C ASP A 52 -6.02 12.39 -3.16
N CYS A 53 -6.46 12.88 -2.00
CA CYS A 53 -6.51 12.11 -0.77
C CYS A 53 -7.83 12.39 -0.06
N ALA A 54 -8.62 11.36 0.16
CA ALA A 54 -9.94 11.46 0.77
C ALA A 54 -10.09 10.48 1.94
N ILE A 55 -10.89 10.85 2.93
CA ILE A 55 -11.32 9.96 4.00
C ILE A 55 -12.62 9.30 3.57
N ASP A 56 -12.58 7.98 3.45
CA ASP A 56 -13.74 7.17 3.10
C ASP A 56 -14.70 6.99 4.27
N LYS A 57 -15.94 6.63 3.93
CA LYS A 57 -16.85 6.08 4.91
C LYS A 57 -16.25 4.79 5.49
N PRO A 58 -16.45 4.54 6.80
CA PRO A 58 -15.98 3.31 7.42
C PRO A 58 -16.45 2.06 6.66
N LEU A 59 -15.55 1.08 6.55
CA LEU A 59 -15.83 -0.19 5.90
C LEU A 59 -16.37 -1.19 6.93
N ASP A 60 -17.61 -1.62 6.72
CA ASP A 60 -18.21 -2.70 7.51
C ASP A 60 -17.90 -4.04 6.83
N ILE A 61 -16.89 -4.72 7.35
CA ILE A 61 -16.45 -6.02 6.89
C ILE A 61 -16.05 -6.89 8.09
N ALA A 62 -16.47 -8.16 8.09
CA ALA A 62 -16.15 -9.09 9.16
C ALA A 62 -14.63 -9.24 9.34
N LYS A 63 -14.17 -9.33 10.61
CA LYS A 63 -12.73 -9.46 10.92
C LYS A 63 -12.08 -10.62 10.20
N SER A 64 -12.75 -11.77 10.09
CA SER A 64 -12.26 -12.95 9.37
C SER A 64 -12.03 -12.71 7.87
N ALA A 65 -12.79 -11.81 7.26
CA ALA A 65 -12.65 -11.49 5.86
C ALA A 65 -11.51 -10.50 5.56
N ARG A 66 -11.01 -9.78 6.58
CA ARG A 66 -9.87 -8.86 6.43
C ARG A 66 -8.54 -9.58 6.24
N ASN A 67 -8.44 -10.83 6.69
CA ASN A 67 -7.26 -11.67 6.53
C ASN A 67 -7.17 -12.32 5.14
N ASP A 68 -8.22 -12.22 4.34
CA ASP A 68 -8.22 -12.53 2.92
C ASP A 68 -7.95 -11.23 2.15
N ASP A 69 -6.68 -10.99 1.86
CA ASP A 69 -6.21 -9.74 1.26
C ASP A 69 -6.81 -9.51 -0.13
N ARG A 70 -7.02 -10.55 -0.94
CA ARG A 70 -7.70 -10.43 -2.23
C ARG A 70 -9.14 -9.96 -2.05
N ARG A 71 -9.87 -10.60 -1.16
CA ARG A 71 -11.26 -10.23 -0.86
C ARG A 71 -11.37 -8.83 -0.29
N LEU A 72 -10.48 -8.45 0.61
CA LEU A 72 -10.45 -7.10 1.16
C LEU A 72 -10.24 -6.07 0.05
N LEU A 73 -9.26 -6.31 -0.83
CA LEU A 73 -8.96 -5.38 -1.92
C LEU A 73 -10.10 -5.29 -2.93
N ASP A 74 -10.75 -6.40 -3.28
CA ASP A 74 -11.92 -6.40 -4.15
C ASP A 74 -13.07 -5.56 -3.57
N VAL A 75 -13.35 -5.70 -2.28
CA VAL A 75 -14.38 -4.90 -1.60
C VAL A 75 -14.01 -3.41 -1.58
N LEU A 76 -12.76 -3.07 -1.33
CA LEU A 76 -12.28 -1.68 -1.35
C LEU A 76 -12.40 -1.07 -2.75
N SER A 77 -11.96 -1.81 -3.77
CA SER A 77 -11.94 -1.34 -5.17
C SER A 77 -13.33 -1.07 -5.71
N LEU A 78 -14.33 -1.88 -5.33
CA LEU A 78 -15.73 -1.71 -5.76
C LEU A 78 -16.42 -0.45 -5.20
N ARG A 79 -15.81 0.23 -4.22
CA ARG A 79 -16.38 1.45 -3.61
C ARG A 79 -16.18 2.70 -4.47
N HIS A 80 -15.27 2.65 -5.43
CA HIS A 80 -14.85 3.82 -6.21
C HIS A 80 -14.94 3.54 -7.71
N THR A 81 -15.30 4.59 -8.45
CA THR A 81 -15.35 4.53 -9.91
C THR A 81 -13.94 4.56 -10.49
N PRO A 82 -13.62 3.71 -11.48
CA PRO A 82 -12.36 3.76 -12.21
C PRO A 82 -12.11 5.14 -12.86
N ASP A 83 -10.88 5.65 -12.75
CA ASP A 83 -10.53 6.97 -13.24
C ASP A 83 -9.13 7.06 -13.87
N ASN A 84 -8.55 5.92 -14.25
CA ASN A 84 -7.20 5.78 -14.80
C ASN A 84 -6.05 6.22 -13.86
N LEU A 85 -6.33 6.34 -12.57
CA LEU A 85 -5.32 6.55 -11.53
C LEU A 85 -5.04 5.26 -10.77
N VAL A 86 -3.89 5.18 -10.15
CA VAL A 86 -3.59 4.07 -9.24
C VAL A 86 -4.26 4.34 -7.91
N HIS A 87 -5.15 3.46 -7.49
CA HIS A 87 -5.89 3.58 -6.23
C HIS A 87 -5.13 2.89 -5.09
N ILE A 88 -4.94 3.62 -4.01
CA ILE A 88 -4.28 3.16 -2.80
C ILE A 88 -5.24 3.31 -1.62
N TYR A 89 -5.49 2.22 -0.94
CA TYR A 89 -6.36 2.17 0.25
C TYR A 89 -5.52 2.05 1.51
N LEU A 90 -5.60 3.05 2.37
CA LEU A 90 -4.91 3.08 3.65
C LEU A 90 -5.89 2.65 4.75
N VAL A 91 -5.62 1.52 5.38
CA VAL A 91 -6.54 0.89 6.33
C VAL A 91 -5.95 0.78 7.73
N ASN A 92 -6.80 0.57 8.72
CA ASN A 92 -6.38 0.25 10.09
C ASN A 92 -5.54 -1.03 10.12
N PRO A 93 -4.76 -1.26 11.19
CA PRO A 93 -4.09 -2.53 11.40
C PRO A 93 -5.05 -3.72 11.32
N ILE A 94 -4.63 -4.77 10.64
CA ILE A 94 -5.39 -6.02 10.48
C ILE A 94 -4.78 -7.05 11.41
N GLU A 95 -5.60 -7.60 12.31
CA GLU A 95 -5.17 -8.65 13.23
C GLU A 95 -4.75 -9.90 12.44
N ASN A 96 -3.62 -10.49 12.82
CA ASN A 96 -3.06 -11.70 12.21
C ASN A 96 -2.60 -11.56 10.74
N LEU A 97 -2.55 -10.37 10.19
CA LEU A 97 -1.92 -10.12 8.90
C LEU A 97 -0.51 -9.57 9.14
N SER A 98 0.50 -10.36 8.80
CA SER A 98 1.92 -9.97 8.97
C SER A 98 2.45 -9.08 7.85
N ALA A 99 1.79 -9.08 6.70
CA ALA A 99 2.16 -8.23 5.56
C ALA A 99 1.77 -6.78 5.78
N GLY A 100 2.60 -5.84 5.35
CA GLY A 100 2.30 -4.40 5.42
C GLY A 100 1.18 -3.96 4.48
N GLY A 101 0.87 -4.76 3.47
CA GLY A 101 -0.16 -4.49 2.47
C GLY A 101 -0.30 -5.64 1.49
N SER A 102 -1.06 -5.41 0.45
CA SER A 102 -1.19 -6.31 -0.70
C SER A 102 -1.59 -5.55 -1.96
N SER A 103 -1.19 -6.06 -3.11
CA SER A 103 -1.41 -5.45 -4.42
C SER A 103 -1.76 -6.49 -5.46
N TYR A 104 -2.70 -6.13 -6.33
CA TYR A 104 -3.08 -6.96 -7.48
C TYR A 104 -3.21 -6.09 -8.73
N VAL A 105 -2.44 -6.42 -9.76
CA VAL A 105 -2.48 -5.74 -11.07
C VAL A 105 -3.73 -6.08 -11.86
N ASP A 106 -4.34 -7.21 -11.56
CA ASP A 106 -5.56 -7.73 -12.18
C ASP A 106 -6.80 -7.51 -11.33
N SER A 107 -6.76 -6.57 -10.38
CA SER A 107 -7.93 -6.16 -9.61
C SER A 107 -9.00 -5.59 -10.53
N ASP A 108 -10.24 -5.97 -10.30
CA ASP A 108 -11.38 -5.40 -11.01
C ASP A 108 -12.00 -4.28 -10.13
N PRO A 109 -12.19 -3.08 -10.65
CA PRO A 109 -12.04 -2.67 -12.07
C PRO A 109 -10.64 -2.19 -12.48
N GLU A 110 -9.72 -1.95 -11.56
CA GLU A 110 -8.39 -1.40 -11.86
C GLU A 110 -7.32 -1.94 -10.91
N PRO A 111 -6.03 -1.90 -11.29
CA PRO A 111 -4.94 -2.21 -10.39
C PRO A 111 -5.01 -1.37 -9.11
N ALA A 112 -4.98 -2.02 -7.98
CA ALA A 112 -5.10 -1.37 -6.69
C ALA A 112 -4.23 -2.03 -5.63
N SER A 113 -3.99 -1.30 -4.55
CA SER A 113 -3.22 -1.76 -3.40
C SER A 113 -3.88 -1.29 -2.11
N PHE A 114 -3.78 -2.09 -1.05
CA PHE A 114 -4.03 -1.57 0.29
C PHE A 114 -2.77 -1.63 1.14
N ILE A 115 -2.63 -0.68 2.04
CA ILE A 115 -1.56 -0.61 3.03
C ILE A 115 -2.21 -0.48 4.40
N GLN A 116 -1.95 -1.44 5.28
CA GLN A 116 -2.36 -1.31 6.66
C GLN A 116 -1.36 -0.44 7.43
N TRP A 117 -1.81 0.21 8.49
CA TRP A 117 -0.87 0.90 9.37
C TRP A 117 0.06 -0.11 10.05
N TYR A 118 1.35 0.08 9.90
CA TYR A 118 2.37 -0.84 10.38
C TYR A 118 3.48 -0.10 11.12
N GLY A 119 3.30 0.09 12.42
CA GLY A 119 4.31 0.67 13.29
C GLY A 119 4.49 2.19 13.18
N ASN A 120 5.13 2.69 12.15
CA ASN A 120 5.44 4.10 11.97
C ASN A 120 5.47 4.50 10.50
N VAL A 121 5.66 5.81 10.23
CA VAL A 121 5.66 6.36 8.87
C VAL A 121 6.74 5.74 7.98
N ASP A 122 7.94 5.48 8.48
CA ASP A 122 9.03 4.86 7.69
C ASP A 122 8.67 3.43 7.29
N ALA A 123 8.20 2.62 8.23
CA ALA A 123 7.77 1.24 7.96
C ALA A 123 6.60 1.20 6.97
N ASN A 124 5.63 2.10 7.11
CA ASN A 124 4.50 2.23 6.20
C ASN A 124 4.94 2.66 4.79
N GLY A 125 5.86 3.61 4.70
CA GLY A 125 6.42 4.05 3.42
C GLY A 125 7.18 2.94 2.70
N ARG A 126 7.92 2.10 3.42
CA ARG A 126 8.60 0.92 2.85
C ARG A 126 7.62 -0.13 2.37
N ALA A 127 6.60 -0.45 3.17
CA ALA A 127 5.54 -1.38 2.76
C ALA A 127 4.81 -0.85 1.51
N TRP A 128 4.46 0.43 1.50
CA TRP A 128 3.83 1.06 0.34
C TRP A 128 4.71 1.01 -0.92
N ALA A 129 6.00 1.32 -0.78
CA ALA A 129 6.95 1.24 -1.89
C ALA A 129 7.07 -0.18 -2.45
N HIS A 130 7.02 -1.20 -1.59
CA HIS A 130 7.00 -2.61 -1.96
C HIS A 130 5.75 -2.95 -2.78
N GLU A 131 4.58 -2.57 -2.29
CA GLU A 131 3.31 -2.83 -2.97
C GLU A 131 3.21 -2.13 -4.34
N LEU A 132 3.74 -0.91 -4.46
CA LEU A 132 3.86 -0.23 -5.75
C LEU A 132 4.76 -1.00 -6.71
N GLY A 133 5.77 -1.71 -6.20
CA GLY A 133 6.59 -2.61 -7.00
C GLY A 133 5.75 -3.71 -7.65
N HIS A 134 4.86 -4.34 -6.89
CA HIS A 134 3.95 -5.33 -7.43
C HIS A 134 3.00 -4.75 -8.48
N LEU A 135 2.47 -3.55 -8.26
CA LEU A 135 1.65 -2.86 -9.26
C LEU A 135 2.41 -2.56 -10.56
N MET A 136 3.73 -2.48 -10.50
CA MET A 136 4.60 -2.39 -11.67
C MET A 136 5.09 -3.76 -12.18
N SER A 137 4.40 -4.83 -11.79
CA SER A 137 4.69 -6.22 -12.20
C SER A 137 6.04 -6.77 -11.72
N LEU A 138 6.59 -6.23 -10.64
CA LEU A 138 7.77 -6.79 -10.01
C LEU A 138 7.38 -7.94 -9.06
N ASN A 139 8.08 -9.05 -9.19
CA ASN A 139 7.91 -10.21 -8.31
C ASN A 139 8.91 -10.17 -7.14
N HIS A 140 8.60 -10.91 -6.08
CA HIS A 140 9.56 -11.12 -5.01
C HIS A 140 10.85 -11.76 -5.54
N VAL A 141 11.97 -11.31 -5.02
CA VAL A 141 13.27 -11.92 -5.28
C VAL A 141 13.51 -12.97 -4.20
N GLU A 142 13.65 -14.22 -4.60
CA GLU A 142 14.05 -15.29 -3.68
C GLU A 142 15.48 -15.06 -3.21
N ILE A 143 15.68 -15.04 -1.90
CA ILE A 143 17.00 -14.88 -1.29
C ILE A 143 17.50 -16.23 -0.76
N ASP A 144 18.62 -16.69 -1.28
CA ASP A 144 19.41 -17.74 -0.66
C ASP A 144 20.33 -17.13 0.40
N TYR A 145 19.95 -17.25 1.65
CA TYR A 145 20.70 -16.68 2.78
C TYR A 145 22.10 -17.28 2.96
N ALA A 146 22.39 -18.40 2.32
CA ALA A 146 23.72 -19.03 2.36
C ALA A 146 24.73 -18.40 1.40
N ASN A 147 24.28 -17.53 0.49
CA ASN A 147 25.11 -16.96 -0.56
C ASN A 147 25.43 -15.49 -0.26
N GLU A 148 26.72 -15.17 -0.04
CA GLU A 148 27.19 -13.79 0.19
C GLU A 148 26.82 -12.82 -0.95
N ARG A 149 26.74 -13.33 -2.18
CA ARG A 149 26.36 -12.55 -3.35
C ARG A 149 24.93 -12.00 -3.25
N GLN A 150 24.11 -12.63 -2.44
CA GLN A 150 22.72 -12.22 -2.19
C GLN A 150 22.59 -11.27 -0.99
N ALA A 151 23.67 -11.01 -0.25
CA ALA A 151 23.61 -10.04 0.83
C ALA A 151 23.15 -8.66 0.36
N ALA A 152 23.54 -8.25 -0.85
CA ALA A 152 23.09 -7.01 -1.48
C ALA A 152 21.59 -7.03 -1.84
N LEU A 153 21.00 -8.20 -2.09
CA LEU A 153 19.58 -8.34 -2.40
C LEU A 153 18.69 -8.14 -1.18
N ARG A 154 19.24 -8.33 0.04
CA ARG A 154 18.48 -8.09 1.28
C ARG A 154 18.06 -6.64 1.45
N SER A 155 18.71 -5.73 0.76
CA SER A 155 18.31 -4.32 0.68
C SER A 155 17.35 -4.02 -0.47
N ASN A 156 17.01 -5.03 -1.28
CA ASN A 156 16.06 -4.88 -2.36
C ASN A 156 14.65 -4.69 -1.79
N LEU A 157 13.90 -3.79 -2.40
CA LEU A 157 12.53 -3.49 -2.00
C LEU A 157 11.60 -4.71 -2.08
N MET A 158 11.87 -5.65 -3.00
CA MET A 158 11.01 -6.81 -3.29
C MET A 158 11.44 -8.10 -2.56
N THR A 159 12.24 -8.00 -1.52
CA THR A 159 12.66 -9.14 -0.68
C THR A 159 11.87 -9.25 0.62
#